data_f8610128bcb5ad8e7dce0734e397f96c
#
_entry.id   f8610128bcb5ad8e7dce0734e397f96c
#
_cell.length_a   1.000
_cell.length_b   1.000
_cell.length_c   1.000
_cell.angle_alpha   90.00
_cell.angle_beta   90.00
_cell.angle_gamma   90.00
#
_symmetry.space_group_name_H-M   'P 1'
#
loop_
_entity.id
_entity.type
_entity.pdbx_description
1 polymer ?
#
loop_
_entity_poly.entity_id
_entity_poly.type
_entity_poly.pdbx_seq_one_letter_code
_entity_poly.pdbx_strand_id
1 'polypeptide(L)'
;MDTGQAGPVREPSGSARDPSGAACDSEAAIDEAMPIDAGGRSEPITCRAREVLQRVGDKWSVLAIDLLGQGTMRFSELHRAIDGITARMLTVTLRGLERDGIVTRTIHPVIPPRVEYALTPMGRTLLDTIGQLVTWADGHLPEIEAARVAYDARHPAE
;
A
#
# COMPACT_ATOMS: atom_id res chain seq x y z
N MET A 1 -40.46 -52.52 -21.76
CA MET A 1 -39.66 -52.48 -22.98
C MET A 1 -39.54 -51.01 -23.33
N ASP A 2 -38.50 -50.41 -22.96
CA ASP A 2 -37.57 -49.64 -23.79
C ASP A 2 -36.49 -49.06 -22.92
N THR A 3 -35.28 -49.43 -23.32
CA THR A 3 -34.04 -49.09 -22.65
C THR A 3 -33.50 -47.79 -23.22
N GLY A 4 -33.60 -46.69 -22.41
CA GLY A 4 -33.02 -45.41 -22.69
C GLY A 4 -31.60 -45.28 -22.09
N GLN A 5 -30.64 -45.35 -22.98
CA GLN A 5 -29.19 -45.33 -22.78
C GLN A 5 -28.70 -43.96 -22.32
N ALA A 6 -28.06 -43.90 -21.16
CA ALA A 6 -27.39 -42.68 -20.66
C ALA A 6 -26.05 -42.49 -21.40
N GLY A 7 -25.91 -41.38 -22.10
CA GLY A 7 -24.67 -40.92 -22.71
C GLY A 7 -23.70 -40.31 -21.70
N PRO A 8 -22.39 -40.33 -21.95
CA PRO A 8 -21.37 -39.89 -21.01
C PRO A 8 -21.35 -38.36 -20.86
N VAL A 9 -21.32 -37.91 -19.63
CA VAL A 9 -21.10 -36.49 -19.23
C VAL A 9 -19.66 -36.13 -19.60
N ARG A 10 -19.50 -35.14 -20.48
CA ARG A 10 -18.22 -34.50 -20.78
C ARG A 10 -17.86 -33.55 -19.63
N GLU A 11 -16.75 -33.83 -19.00
CA GLU A 11 -16.08 -32.86 -18.12
C GLU A 11 -15.49 -31.70 -18.95
N PRO A 12 -15.67 -30.44 -18.55
CA PRO A 12 -14.92 -29.33 -19.12
C PRO A 12 -13.59 -29.20 -18.36
N SER A 13 -12.53 -29.75 -18.92
CA SER A 13 -11.17 -29.37 -18.55
C SER A 13 -10.92 -27.93 -19.09
N GLY A 14 -11.10 -26.96 -18.23
CA GLY A 14 -10.78 -25.55 -18.46
C GLY A 14 -9.86 -25.08 -17.35
N SER A 15 -8.56 -25.34 -17.49
CA SER A 15 -7.52 -24.71 -16.69
C SER A 15 -7.54 -23.21 -16.98
N ALA A 16 -8.21 -22.45 -16.13
CA ALA A 16 -8.08 -21.02 -16.07
C ALA A 16 -6.70 -20.68 -15.48
N ARG A 17 -5.77 -20.33 -16.33
CA ARG A 17 -4.50 -19.73 -15.95
C ARG A 17 -4.80 -18.37 -15.36
N ASP A 18 -4.45 -18.19 -14.09
CA ASP A 18 -4.44 -16.93 -13.36
C ASP A 18 -3.39 -15.99 -14.01
N PRO A 19 -3.76 -14.80 -14.52
CA PRO A 19 -2.82 -13.87 -15.13
C PRO A 19 -2.12 -12.94 -14.11
N SER A 20 -2.06 -13.33 -12.83
CA SER A 20 -1.46 -12.53 -11.76
C SER A 20 0.03 -12.82 -11.50
N GLY A 21 0.67 -13.60 -12.37
CA GLY A 21 2.06 -14.03 -12.23
C GLY A 21 3.05 -13.37 -13.19
N ALA A 22 2.72 -12.25 -13.81
CA ALA A 22 3.61 -11.64 -14.78
C ALA A 22 4.09 -10.27 -14.27
N ALA A 23 5.40 -10.16 -14.18
CA ALA A 23 6.23 -8.96 -14.25
C ALA A 23 7.12 -8.67 -13.03
N CYS A 24 7.84 -9.68 -12.55
CA CYS A 24 9.17 -9.41 -11.96
C CYS A 24 10.32 -10.02 -12.78
N ASP A 25 10.03 -10.55 -13.98
CA ASP A 25 11.04 -11.13 -14.89
C ASP A 25 11.54 -10.08 -15.89
N SER A 26 11.99 -8.94 -15.41
CA SER A 26 12.85 -8.04 -16.16
C SER A 26 14.25 -8.03 -15.54
N GLU A 27 14.89 -9.20 -15.55
CA GLU A 27 16.33 -9.29 -15.54
C GLU A 27 16.86 -8.92 -16.94
N ALA A 28 16.85 -7.65 -17.26
CA ALA A 28 17.62 -7.14 -18.38
C ALA A 28 18.03 -5.69 -18.12
N ALA A 29 19.32 -5.52 -17.93
CA ALA A 29 20.07 -4.29 -18.13
C ALA A 29 19.83 -3.17 -17.08
N ILE A 30 20.41 -3.28 -15.91
CA ILE A 30 21.16 -2.22 -15.27
C ILE A 30 22.45 -2.81 -14.72
N ASP A 31 23.32 -3.16 -15.65
CA ASP A 31 24.74 -3.32 -15.40
C ASP A 31 25.39 -1.94 -15.68
N GLU A 32 25.46 -1.15 -14.63
CA GLU A 32 26.55 -0.18 -14.45
C GLU A 32 26.59 0.18 -12.97
N ALA A 33 27.49 -0.53 -12.29
CA ALA A 33 27.80 -0.35 -10.89
C ALA A 33 28.32 1.06 -10.65
N MET A 34 27.51 1.91 -10.04
CA MET A 34 28.04 3.05 -9.29
C MET A 34 28.60 2.54 -7.97
N PRO A 35 29.86 2.81 -7.62
CA PRO A 35 30.42 2.44 -6.34
C PRO A 35 29.77 3.30 -5.24
N ILE A 36 28.95 2.67 -4.42
CA ILE A 36 28.46 3.29 -3.20
C ILE A 36 29.42 2.91 -2.10
N ASP A 37 30.10 3.91 -1.56
CA ASP A 37 31.02 3.81 -0.45
C ASP A 37 30.28 3.48 0.87
N ALA A 38 31.02 2.87 1.71
CA ALA A 38 30.91 2.46 3.11
C ALA A 38 29.77 3.08 3.96
N GLY A 39 28.52 2.68 3.71
CA GLY A 39 27.36 3.07 4.51
C GLY A 39 26.21 2.06 4.48
N GLY A 40 26.48 0.76 4.52
CA GLY A 40 25.55 -0.24 5.04
C GLY A 40 24.24 -0.52 4.31
N ARG A 41 24.14 -0.34 2.99
CA ARG A 41 23.04 -0.89 2.16
C ARG A 41 23.62 -1.58 0.95
N SER A 42 23.94 -2.85 1.12
CA SER A 42 24.55 -3.68 0.08
C SER A 42 23.56 -4.55 -0.69
N GLU A 43 22.27 -4.34 -0.56
CA GLU A 43 21.27 -5.10 -1.30
C GLU A 43 20.32 -4.16 -2.05
N PRO A 44 20.10 -4.35 -3.36
CA PRO A 44 19.10 -3.60 -4.09
C PRO A 44 17.72 -3.85 -3.45
N ILE A 45 16.88 -2.82 -3.38
CA ILE A 45 15.51 -2.95 -2.87
C ILE A 45 14.81 -4.04 -3.69
N THR A 46 14.48 -5.16 -3.05
CA THR A 46 13.81 -6.29 -3.71
C THR A 46 12.48 -5.84 -4.31
N CYS A 47 12.01 -6.51 -5.37
CA CYS A 47 10.71 -6.20 -5.98
C CYS A 47 9.59 -6.19 -4.93
N ARG A 48 9.62 -7.12 -3.96
CA ARG A 48 8.64 -7.21 -2.87
C ARG A 48 8.72 -6.01 -1.92
N ALA A 49 9.92 -5.59 -1.53
CA ALA A 49 10.09 -4.40 -0.70
C ALA A 49 9.64 -3.13 -1.43
N ARG A 50 9.88 -3.04 -2.75
CA ARG A 50 9.41 -1.93 -3.58
C ARG A 50 7.89 -1.84 -3.61
N GLU A 51 7.18 -2.98 -3.74
CA GLU A 51 5.71 -3.03 -3.72
C GLU A 51 5.15 -2.49 -2.40
N VAL A 52 5.72 -2.92 -1.26
CA VAL A 52 5.33 -2.42 0.06
C VAL A 52 5.63 -0.93 0.20
N LEU A 53 6.81 -0.47 -0.20
CA LEU A 53 7.19 0.95 -0.15
C LEU A 53 6.27 1.81 -1.03
N GLN A 54 5.88 1.34 -2.20
CA GLN A 54 4.97 2.05 -3.08
C GLN A 54 3.58 2.21 -2.44
N ARG A 55 3.09 1.18 -1.74
CA ARG A 55 1.83 1.26 -1.00
C ARG A 55 1.91 2.20 0.19
N VAL A 56 2.98 2.10 0.98
CA VAL A 56 3.18 2.95 2.16
C VAL A 56 3.51 4.40 1.78
N GLY A 57 4.14 4.62 0.59
CA GLY A 57 4.41 5.95 0.06
C GLY A 57 3.19 6.71 -0.46
N ASP A 58 2.02 6.05 -0.54
CA ASP A 58 0.77 6.74 -0.84
C ASP A 58 0.31 7.57 0.36
N LYS A 59 0.01 8.85 0.12
CA LYS A 59 -0.39 9.80 1.17
C LYS A 59 -1.59 9.32 1.99
N TRP A 60 -2.51 8.60 1.36
CA TRP A 60 -3.72 8.12 2.03
C TRP A 60 -3.44 6.96 2.97
N SER A 61 -2.47 6.11 2.61
CA SER A 61 -1.99 5.03 3.49
C SER A 61 -1.29 5.58 4.72
N VAL A 62 -0.42 6.57 4.55
CA VAL A 62 0.26 7.26 5.67
C VAL A 62 -0.75 7.87 6.63
N LEU A 63 -1.71 8.65 6.13
CA LEU A 63 -2.73 9.30 6.95
C LEU A 63 -3.63 8.29 7.68
N ALA A 64 -4.01 7.20 7.01
CA ALA A 64 -4.82 6.14 7.64
C ALA A 64 -4.05 5.42 8.75
N ILE A 65 -2.76 5.12 8.54
CA ILE A 65 -1.90 4.48 9.55
C ILE A 65 -1.71 5.39 10.76
N ASP A 66 -1.46 6.68 10.54
CA ASP A 66 -1.28 7.66 11.60
C ASP A 66 -2.54 7.79 12.48
N LEU A 67 -3.71 7.94 11.88
CA LEU A 67 -4.98 8.00 12.60
C LEU A 67 -5.26 6.70 13.38
N LEU A 68 -5.01 5.54 12.78
CA LEU A 68 -5.18 4.25 13.44
C LEU A 68 -4.13 4.01 14.54
N GLY A 69 -3.05 4.76 14.54
CA GLY A 69 -2.08 4.82 15.64
C GLY A 69 -2.69 5.31 16.95
N GLN A 70 -3.68 6.17 16.88
CA GLN A 70 -4.40 6.70 18.05
C GLN A 70 -5.41 5.70 18.62
N GLY A 71 -5.80 4.68 17.85
CA GLY A 71 -6.73 3.63 18.29
C GLY A 71 -7.55 3.03 17.17
N THR A 72 -8.49 2.16 17.56
CA THR A 72 -9.44 1.54 16.64
C THR A 72 -10.45 2.57 16.15
N MET A 73 -10.66 2.63 14.83
CA MET A 73 -11.60 3.57 14.21
C MET A 73 -12.53 2.86 13.22
N ARG A 74 -13.73 3.43 13.06
CA ARG A 74 -14.69 2.99 12.04
C ARG A 74 -14.39 3.65 10.69
N PHE A 75 -14.90 3.03 9.63
CA PHE A 75 -14.77 3.58 8.27
C PHE A 75 -15.24 5.04 8.18
N SER A 76 -16.39 5.35 8.77
CA SER A 76 -16.97 6.71 8.75
C SER A 76 -16.13 7.74 9.54
N GLU A 77 -15.46 7.30 10.60
CA GLU A 77 -14.57 8.14 11.40
C GLU A 77 -13.29 8.46 10.62
N LEU A 78 -12.66 7.45 10.02
CA LEU A 78 -11.51 7.62 9.13
C LEU A 78 -11.84 8.52 7.93
N HIS A 79 -12.97 8.27 7.27
CA HIS A 79 -13.41 9.06 6.12
C HIS A 79 -13.63 10.54 6.47
N ARG A 80 -14.11 10.83 7.68
CA ARG A 80 -14.31 12.21 8.17
C ARG A 80 -13.01 12.87 8.60
N ALA A 81 -12.07 12.08 9.14
CA ALA A 81 -10.81 12.60 9.66
C ALA A 81 -9.78 12.88 8.56
N ILE A 82 -9.86 12.15 7.42
CA ILE A 82 -8.95 12.34 6.29
C ILE A 82 -9.61 13.29 5.28
N ASP A 83 -9.19 14.56 5.33
CA ASP A 83 -9.71 15.57 4.41
C ASP A 83 -9.36 15.25 2.94
N GLY A 84 -10.34 15.44 2.06
CA GLY A 84 -10.18 15.24 0.61
C GLY A 84 -10.13 13.80 0.12
N ILE A 85 -10.26 12.78 1.00
CA ILE A 85 -10.35 11.39 0.56
C ILE A 85 -11.77 11.03 0.12
N THR A 86 -11.92 10.32 -1.00
CA THR A 86 -13.21 9.76 -1.37
C THR A 86 -13.44 8.41 -0.68
N ALA A 87 -14.71 8.03 -0.48
CA ALA A 87 -15.05 6.73 0.11
C ALA A 87 -14.47 5.55 -0.70
N ARG A 88 -14.38 5.68 -2.03
CA ARG A 88 -13.76 4.69 -2.90
C ARG A 88 -12.25 4.58 -2.63
N MET A 89 -11.54 5.70 -2.53
CA MET A 89 -10.10 5.71 -2.27
C MET A 89 -9.81 5.13 -0.90
N LEU A 90 -10.53 5.54 0.15
CA LEU A 90 -10.37 4.98 1.48
C LEU A 90 -10.62 3.46 1.50
N THR A 91 -11.65 2.98 0.78
CA THR A 91 -11.92 1.54 0.66
C THR A 91 -10.74 0.80 0.04
N VAL A 92 -10.17 1.32 -1.06
CA VAL A 92 -9.02 0.71 -1.74
C VAL A 92 -7.79 0.71 -0.83
N THR A 93 -7.51 1.83 -0.17
CA THR A 93 -6.39 1.98 0.77
C THR A 93 -6.51 0.97 1.93
N LEU A 94 -7.65 0.93 2.62
CA LEU A 94 -7.85 0.02 3.75
C LEU A 94 -7.79 -1.45 3.34
N ARG A 95 -8.33 -1.83 2.18
CA ARG A 95 -8.18 -3.20 1.64
C ARG A 95 -6.74 -3.56 1.33
N GLY A 96 -5.98 -2.62 0.79
CA GLY A 96 -4.56 -2.82 0.54
C GLY A 96 -3.78 -3.03 1.84
N LEU A 97 -4.00 -2.20 2.85
CA LEU A 97 -3.37 -2.34 4.17
C LEU A 97 -3.79 -3.61 4.90
N GLU A 98 -5.06 -4.03 4.77
CA GLU A 98 -5.57 -5.30 5.30
C GLU A 98 -4.91 -6.50 4.62
N ARG A 99 -4.81 -6.49 3.27
CA ARG A 99 -4.14 -7.53 2.49
C ARG A 99 -2.67 -7.71 2.89
N ASP A 100 -1.98 -6.61 3.16
CA ASP A 100 -0.57 -6.63 3.56
C ASP A 100 -0.39 -6.90 5.06
N GLY A 101 -1.48 -7.14 5.82
CA GLY A 101 -1.44 -7.45 7.24
C GLY A 101 -1.03 -6.27 8.14
N ILE A 102 -1.07 -5.04 7.64
CA ILE A 102 -0.77 -3.81 8.39
C ILE A 102 -1.97 -3.41 9.26
N VAL A 103 -3.18 -3.64 8.76
CA VAL A 103 -4.45 -3.31 9.42
C VAL A 103 -5.30 -4.57 9.56
N THR A 104 -6.01 -4.69 10.68
CA THR A 104 -7.08 -5.66 10.89
C THR A 104 -8.43 -4.99 10.66
N ARG A 105 -9.37 -5.74 10.09
CA ARG A 105 -10.76 -5.35 9.91
C ARG A 105 -11.66 -6.28 10.71
N THR A 106 -12.43 -5.72 11.64
CA THR A 106 -13.37 -6.47 12.48
C THR A 106 -14.80 -6.07 12.13
N ILE A 107 -15.64 -7.06 11.83
CA ILE A 107 -17.08 -6.87 11.57
C ILE A 107 -17.84 -7.30 12.82
N HIS A 108 -18.57 -6.38 13.40
CA HIS A 108 -19.47 -6.68 14.52
C HIS A 108 -20.87 -6.99 13.98
N PRO A 109 -21.44 -8.17 14.32
CA PRO A 109 -22.77 -8.58 13.86
C PRO A 109 -23.88 -7.88 14.65
N VAL A 110 -23.95 -6.57 14.52
CA VAL A 110 -24.99 -5.71 15.10
C VAL A 110 -25.81 -5.07 13.98
N ILE A 111 -26.99 -4.54 14.28
CA ILE A 111 -27.85 -3.87 13.31
C ILE A 111 -27.88 -2.37 13.64
N PRO A 112 -27.38 -1.48 12.74
CA PRO A 112 -26.67 -1.76 11.48
C PRO A 112 -25.26 -2.34 11.69
N PRO A 113 -24.71 -3.11 10.72
CA PRO A 113 -23.39 -3.71 10.83
C PRO A 113 -22.30 -2.66 11.10
N ARG A 114 -21.43 -2.95 12.07
CA ARG A 114 -20.33 -2.08 12.47
C ARG A 114 -19.00 -2.69 12.03
N VAL A 115 -18.22 -1.93 11.28
CA VAL A 115 -16.90 -2.34 10.81
C VAL A 115 -15.85 -1.42 11.45
N GLU A 116 -14.87 -2.03 12.10
CA GLU A 116 -13.78 -1.36 12.78
C GLU A 116 -12.43 -1.77 12.19
N TYR A 117 -11.49 -0.84 12.18
CA TYR A 117 -10.13 -1.01 11.70
C TYR A 117 -9.15 -0.70 12.83
N ALA A 118 -8.09 -1.49 12.94
CA ALA A 118 -7.03 -1.28 13.92
C ALA A 118 -5.68 -1.68 13.33
N LEU A 119 -4.59 -1.07 13.80
CA LEU A 119 -3.24 -1.50 13.44
C LEU A 119 -2.92 -2.87 14.05
N THR A 120 -2.27 -3.72 13.25
CA THR A 120 -1.61 -4.92 13.75
C THR A 120 -0.33 -4.57 14.52
N PRO A 121 0.31 -5.51 15.23
CA PRO A 121 1.64 -5.30 15.78
C PRO A 121 2.67 -4.86 14.72
N MET A 122 2.63 -5.47 13.52
CA MET A 122 3.45 -5.07 12.38
C MET A 122 3.10 -3.65 11.90
N GLY A 123 1.81 -3.31 11.83
CA GLY A 123 1.37 -1.95 11.49
C GLY A 123 1.88 -0.90 12.47
N ARG A 124 2.02 -1.23 13.75
CA ARG A 124 2.59 -0.32 14.76
C ARG A 124 4.07 -0.06 14.53
N THR A 125 4.86 -1.07 14.17
CA THR A 125 6.28 -0.85 13.84
C THR A 125 6.45 0.01 12.59
N LEU A 126 5.51 -0.09 11.64
CA LEU A 126 5.48 0.79 10.47
C LEU A 126 5.11 2.22 10.84
N LEU A 127 4.16 2.41 11.77
CA LEU A 127 3.81 3.74 12.30
C LEU A 127 5.02 4.45 12.90
N ASP A 128 5.84 3.74 13.70
CA ASP A 128 7.06 4.28 14.28
C ASP A 128 8.04 4.76 13.18
N THR A 129 8.17 3.99 12.11
CA THR A 129 9.02 4.33 10.95
C THR A 129 8.49 5.57 10.22
N ILE A 130 7.18 5.64 10.01
CA ILE A 130 6.50 6.80 9.41
C ILE A 130 6.72 8.05 10.29
N GLY A 131 6.60 7.92 11.62
CA GLY A 131 6.84 9.02 12.57
C GLY A 131 8.26 9.59 12.45
N GLN A 132 9.27 8.72 12.30
CA GLN A 132 10.64 9.15 12.06
C GLN A 132 10.79 9.90 10.71
N LEU A 133 10.12 9.43 9.66
CA LEU A 133 10.12 10.10 8.36
C LEU A 133 9.46 11.48 8.42
N VAL A 134 8.33 11.61 9.12
CA VAL A 134 7.64 12.89 9.33
C VAL A 134 8.54 13.85 10.10
N THR A 135 9.14 13.40 11.18
CA THR A 135 10.08 14.21 11.99
C THR A 135 11.25 14.71 11.14
N TRP A 136 11.79 13.86 10.28
CA TRP A 136 12.85 14.26 9.35
C TRP A 136 12.37 15.32 8.36
N ALA A 137 11.19 15.11 7.78
CA ALA A 137 10.60 16.04 6.82
C ALA A 137 10.36 17.42 7.44
N ASP A 138 9.77 17.48 8.64
CA ASP A 138 9.50 18.71 9.36
C ASP A 138 10.80 19.47 9.70
N GLY A 139 11.83 18.73 10.12
CA GLY A 139 13.13 19.31 10.44
C GLY A 139 13.86 19.92 9.23
N HIS A 140 13.61 19.41 8.02
CA HIS A 140 14.25 19.86 6.78
C HIS A 140 13.35 20.72 5.89
N LEU A 141 12.12 21.00 6.31
CA LEU A 141 11.17 21.76 5.51
C LEU A 141 11.72 23.14 5.03
N PRO A 142 12.40 23.94 5.88
CA PRO A 142 12.96 25.21 5.43
C PRO A 142 14.02 25.08 4.34
N GLU A 143 14.86 24.02 4.41
CA GLU A 143 15.89 23.74 3.42
C GLU A 143 15.26 23.30 2.09
N ILE A 144 14.22 22.45 2.16
CA ILE A 144 13.47 22.01 0.99
C ILE A 144 12.78 23.19 0.31
N GLU A 145 12.16 24.07 1.06
CA GLU A 145 11.50 25.27 0.53
C GLU A 145 12.51 26.22 -0.14
N ALA A 146 13.65 26.46 0.49
CA ALA A 146 14.72 27.27 -0.09
C ALA A 146 15.25 26.66 -1.41
N ALA A 147 15.41 25.33 -1.45
CA ALA A 147 15.84 24.63 -2.65
C ALA A 147 14.81 24.74 -3.79
N ARG A 148 13.51 24.64 -3.48
CA ARG A 148 12.42 24.81 -4.46
C ARG A 148 12.41 26.22 -5.03
N VAL A 149 12.48 27.25 -4.20
CA VAL A 149 12.57 28.65 -4.65
C VAL A 149 13.76 28.88 -5.56
N ALA A 150 14.93 28.36 -5.19
CA ALA A 150 16.13 28.47 -6.00
C ALA A 150 16.03 27.72 -7.34
N TYR A 151 15.31 26.59 -7.38
CA TYR A 151 15.06 25.85 -8.60
C TYR A 151 14.11 26.61 -9.52
N ASP A 152 12.97 27.10 -9.00
CA ASP A 152 11.96 27.82 -9.78
C ASP A 152 12.51 29.12 -10.37
N ALA A 153 13.40 29.82 -9.62
CA ALA A 153 14.08 31.01 -10.13
C ALA A 153 15.01 30.74 -11.33
N ARG A 154 15.55 29.50 -11.43
CA ARG A 154 16.39 29.09 -12.56
C ARG A 154 15.61 28.48 -13.73
N HIS A 155 14.37 28.04 -13.47
CA HIS A 155 13.50 27.39 -14.45
C HIS A 155 12.11 28.05 -14.39
N PRO A 156 11.97 29.35 -14.80
CA PRO A 156 10.65 29.95 -14.84
C PRO A 156 9.75 29.13 -15.75
N ALA A 157 8.52 28.88 -15.29
CA ALA A 157 7.54 28.17 -16.11
C ALA A 157 7.31 28.95 -17.41
N GLU A 158 7.52 28.27 -18.56
CA GLU A 158 7.16 28.79 -19.91
C GLU A 158 5.66 28.92 -20.05
#